data_3e6e8d1f4a2af5d9c833055538e72da7
#
_entry.id   3e6e8d1f4a2af5d9c833055538e72da7
#
_cell.length_a   1.000
_cell.length_b   1.000
_cell.length_c   1.000
_cell.angle_alpha   90.00
_cell.angle_beta   90.00
_cell.angle_gamma   90.00
#
_symmetry.space_group_name_H-M   'P 1'
#
loop_
_entity.id
_entity.type
_entity.pdbx_description
1 polymer ?
#
loop_
_entity_poly.entity_id
_entity_poly.type
_entity_poly.pdbx_seq_one_letter_code
_entity_poly.pdbx_strand_id
1 'polypeptide(L)'
;NDTATTEIYTLSLHDALPIYEEAVKMNAYMQKVLDEVKARNEGEELFLQTVEEVFKSIEPIVEQHPEYEKAGLLERMCEPDRVIEFRVTWADDKGETHVNRGYRVQFNGAIGPYKGGLRFHPSVKLDTMKFLGFEQTFKNSLTGLPIGGGKGGSDFDPRGRSDAEIMRFCQAFMTELYRHIGPDVDVPAGDIGVAGREIGYLFGQYKRIKGCWENGVLTGKGMSYGGSYFRPEATGYGAVYYLVEVLKHFGDDIKGKTVAVSGFGNVAWGVCEKVAQLGGKVVTISGPDGYCYDPDGIVTPEKISYLLEMRASGRDRAQDYADKFGVKFVPGAKAWGEKVDIAMPCAYQNEIGMKEAQQLVDNGVQYYIEVANMPTTNEALEYLQKNVKIGRAHV
;
A
#
# COMPACT_ATOMS: atom_id res chain seq x y z
N ASN A 1 28.76 -18.75 -4.31
CA ASN A 1 28.44 -17.34 -4.51
C ASN A 1 27.14 -16.91 -3.79
N ASP A 2 26.67 -17.72 -2.83
CA ASP A 2 25.47 -17.45 -2.02
C ASP A 2 25.73 -16.61 -0.76
N THR A 3 26.99 -16.33 -0.43
CA THR A 3 27.37 -15.59 0.78
C THR A 3 27.15 -14.08 0.67
N ALA A 4 27.34 -13.49 -0.50
CA ALA A 4 27.20 -12.04 -0.67
C ALA A 4 25.74 -11.55 -0.60
N THR A 5 24.79 -12.38 -1.05
CA THR A 5 23.36 -12.03 -1.00
C THR A 5 22.81 -12.13 0.42
N THR A 6 23.31 -13.07 1.22
CA THR A 6 22.89 -13.26 2.61
C THR A 6 23.40 -12.13 3.53
N GLU A 7 24.60 -11.62 3.27
CA GLU A 7 25.19 -10.51 4.05
C GLU A 7 24.46 -9.17 3.81
N ILE A 8 24.00 -8.91 2.59
CA ILE A 8 23.25 -7.67 2.28
C ILE A 8 21.89 -7.65 2.99
N TYR A 9 21.19 -8.79 3.08
CA TYR A 9 19.92 -8.89 3.80
C TYR A 9 20.08 -8.84 5.32
N THR A 10 21.18 -9.36 5.87
CA THR A 10 21.44 -9.35 7.31
C THR A 10 21.82 -7.96 7.82
N LEU A 11 22.54 -7.17 7.04
CA LEU A 11 22.89 -5.78 7.38
C LEU A 11 21.64 -4.86 7.41
N SER A 12 20.69 -5.04 6.47
CA SER A 12 19.49 -4.22 6.42
C SER A 12 18.50 -4.49 7.57
N LEU A 13 18.47 -5.68 8.15
CA LEU A 13 17.61 -6.04 9.27
C LEU A 13 18.18 -5.60 10.63
N HIS A 14 19.50 -5.59 10.79
CA HIS A 14 20.14 -5.10 12.01
C HIS A 14 19.99 -3.56 12.14
N ASP A 15 19.98 -2.85 11.02
CA ASP A 15 19.81 -1.40 10.98
C ASP A 15 18.33 -0.96 11.00
N ALA A 16 17.39 -1.88 10.76
CA ALA A 16 15.95 -1.58 10.62
C ALA A 16 15.11 -1.79 11.90
N LEU A 17 15.71 -2.27 12.99
CA LEU A 17 15.03 -2.42 14.27
C LEU A 17 15.50 -1.31 15.24
N PRO A 18 14.73 -0.24 15.40
CA PRO A 18 15.07 0.77 16.39
C PRO A 18 14.94 0.20 17.80
N ILE A 19 16.01 0.27 18.57
CA ILE A 19 15.99 0.09 20.01
C ILE A 19 15.39 1.39 20.56
N TYR A 20 14.09 1.37 20.88
CA TYR A 20 13.42 2.52 21.49
C TYR A 20 13.59 2.48 23.00
N GLU A 21 14.50 3.27 23.52
CA GLU A 21 14.48 3.79 24.89
C GLU A 21 14.23 5.30 24.84
N GLU A 22 13.16 5.74 25.52
CA GLU A 22 12.71 7.12 25.77
C GLU A 22 12.14 7.90 24.56
N ALA A 23 11.14 8.74 24.84
CA ALA A 23 10.56 9.67 23.87
C ALA A 23 11.64 10.66 23.39
N VAL A 24 12.36 10.30 22.35
CA VAL A 24 13.43 11.11 21.76
C VAL A 24 12.77 12.34 21.15
N LYS A 25 13.16 13.51 21.65
CA LYS A 25 12.78 14.79 21.06
C LYS A 25 13.45 14.87 19.71
N MET A 26 12.66 14.94 18.64
CA MET A 26 13.16 15.00 17.26
C MET A 26 14.31 16.01 17.13
N ASN A 27 15.35 15.64 16.41
CA ASN A 27 16.52 16.44 16.09
C ASN A 27 16.10 17.84 15.59
N ALA A 28 16.84 18.89 15.99
CA ALA A 28 16.47 20.28 15.72
C ALA A 28 16.35 20.61 14.20
N TYR A 29 17.20 20.03 13.36
CA TYR A 29 17.10 20.17 11.91
C TYR A 29 15.80 19.54 11.40
N MET A 30 15.50 18.32 11.79
CA MET A 30 14.31 17.60 11.35
C MET A 30 13.04 18.28 11.83
N GLN A 31 13.03 18.79 13.07
CA GLN A 31 11.89 19.54 13.60
C GLN A 31 11.65 20.82 12.80
N LYS A 32 12.71 21.56 12.47
CA LYS A 32 12.63 22.75 11.62
C LYS A 32 12.01 22.43 10.26
N VAL A 33 12.49 21.37 9.58
CA VAL A 33 11.95 20.96 8.28
C VAL A 33 10.49 20.53 8.42
N LEU A 34 10.14 19.77 9.45
CA LEU A 34 8.75 19.35 9.69
C LEU A 34 7.82 20.55 9.88
N ASP A 35 8.25 21.58 10.61
CA ASP A 35 7.47 22.80 10.82
C ASP A 35 7.29 23.58 9.53
N GLU A 36 8.32 23.65 8.68
CA GLU A 36 8.24 24.26 7.34
C GLU A 36 7.29 23.47 6.42
N VAL A 37 7.35 22.15 6.44
CA VAL A 37 6.45 21.28 5.67
C VAL A 37 5.00 21.45 6.13
N LYS A 38 4.76 21.51 7.45
CA LYS A 38 3.42 21.77 8.03
C LYS A 38 2.87 23.12 7.59
N ALA A 39 3.68 24.15 7.58
CA ALA A 39 3.26 25.49 7.17
C ALA A 39 2.91 25.58 5.67
N ARG A 40 3.62 24.83 4.81
CA ARG A 40 3.36 24.81 3.35
C ARG A 40 2.17 23.96 2.93
N ASN A 41 1.80 22.96 3.75
CA ASN A 41 0.84 21.92 3.38
C ASN A 41 -0.36 21.92 4.35
N GLU A 42 -0.83 23.09 4.72
CA GLU A 42 -1.98 23.23 5.63
C GLU A 42 -3.22 22.49 5.07
N GLY A 43 -3.84 21.63 5.89
CA GLY A 43 -5.00 20.81 5.51
C GLY A 43 -4.66 19.49 4.79
N GLU A 44 -3.37 19.18 4.58
CA GLU A 44 -2.92 17.90 4.01
C GLU A 44 -2.54 16.90 5.11
N GLU A 45 -3.50 16.49 5.90
CA GLU A 45 -3.30 15.72 7.14
C GLU A 45 -2.60 14.37 6.92
N LEU A 46 -2.97 13.62 5.87
CA LEU A 46 -2.36 12.32 5.57
C LEU A 46 -0.90 12.47 5.17
N PHE A 47 -0.60 13.48 4.35
CA PHE A 47 0.78 13.74 3.95
C PHE A 47 1.64 14.15 5.15
N LEU A 48 1.15 15.06 5.99
CA LEU A 48 1.85 15.52 7.18
C LEU A 48 2.09 14.41 8.19
N GLN A 49 1.08 13.55 8.42
CA GLN A 49 1.21 12.36 9.27
C GLN A 49 2.36 11.46 8.78
N THR A 50 2.41 11.21 7.48
CA THR A 50 3.42 10.33 6.89
C THR A 50 4.82 10.91 6.97
N VAL A 51 4.98 12.21 6.73
CA VAL A 51 6.28 12.87 6.88
C VAL A 51 6.79 12.75 8.32
N GLU A 52 5.93 13.00 9.30
CA GLU A 52 6.31 12.88 10.71
C GLU A 52 6.72 11.46 11.09
N GLU A 53 5.99 10.46 10.62
CA GLU A 53 6.30 9.05 10.86
C GLU A 53 7.64 8.63 10.24
N VAL A 54 7.88 9.01 8.99
CA VAL A 54 9.15 8.71 8.31
C VAL A 54 10.31 9.42 9.00
N PHE A 55 10.16 10.68 9.38
CA PHE A 55 11.21 11.42 10.08
C PHE A 55 11.61 10.71 11.37
N LYS A 56 10.65 10.31 12.21
CA LYS A 56 10.94 9.52 13.42
C LYS A 56 11.73 8.24 13.10
N SER A 57 11.43 7.59 11.99
CA SER A 57 12.10 6.34 11.58
C SER A 57 13.53 6.53 11.08
N ILE A 58 13.84 7.65 10.42
CA ILE A 58 15.17 7.91 9.83
C ILE A 58 16.08 8.78 10.72
N GLU A 59 15.58 9.29 11.84
CA GLU A 59 16.32 10.18 12.74
C GLU A 59 17.70 9.66 13.11
N PRO A 60 17.90 8.38 13.51
CA PRO A 60 19.22 7.88 13.87
C PRO A 60 20.25 7.96 12.73
N ILE A 61 19.79 7.91 11.47
CA ILE A 61 20.66 8.03 10.31
C ILE A 61 20.99 9.51 10.04
N VAL A 62 19.98 10.38 10.14
CA VAL A 62 20.18 11.83 9.91
C VAL A 62 21.17 12.41 10.93
N GLU A 63 21.12 11.97 12.18
CA GLU A 63 22.07 12.39 13.22
C GLU A 63 23.52 11.98 12.93
N GLN A 64 23.73 10.86 12.26
CA GLN A 64 25.05 10.39 11.87
C GLN A 64 25.61 11.10 10.63
N HIS A 65 24.76 11.85 9.90
CA HIS A 65 25.07 12.45 8.60
C HIS A 65 24.78 13.95 8.56
N PRO A 66 25.57 14.80 9.23
CA PRO A 66 25.35 16.27 9.25
C PRO A 66 25.47 16.92 7.89
N GLU A 67 26.07 16.25 6.90
CA GLU A 67 26.10 16.68 5.50
C GLU A 67 24.70 16.72 4.87
N TYR A 68 23.72 15.97 5.38
CA TYR A 68 22.34 15.97 4.86
C TYR A 68 21.64 17.30 5.11
N GLU A 69 21.87 17.91 6.27
CA GLU A 69 21.38 19.27 6.57
C GLU A 69 21.97 20.29 5.59
N LYS A 70 23.30 20.28 5.38
CA LYS A 70 23.97 21.14 4.41
C LYS A 70 23.43 21.01 3.00
N ALA A 71 23.04 19.80 2.62
CA ALA A 71 22.49 19.51 1.28
C ALA A 71 21.00 19.85 1.15
N GLY A 72 20.30 20.24 2.24
CA GLY A 72 18.86 20.41 2.27
C GLY A 72 18.14 19.12 1.85
N LEU A 73 18.61 17.96 2.32
CA LEU A 73 18.13 16.68 1.84
C LEU A 73 16.66 16.46 2.21
N LEU A 74 16.30 16.71 3.45
CA LEU A 74 14.94 16.47 3.93
C LEU A 74 13.93 17.43 3.32
N GLU A 75 14.30 18.70 3.14
CA GLU A 75 13.49 19.70 2.44
C GLU A 75 13.15 19.24 1.02
N ARG A 76 14.15 18.74 0.28
CA ARG A 76 13.95 18.22 -1.08
C ARG A 76 13.17 16.92 -1.11
N MET A 77 13.30 16.08 -0.08
CA MET A 77 12.57 14.83 0.00
C MET A 77 11.08 15.03 0.33
N CYS A 78 10.73 16.11 1.00
CA CYS A 78 9.33 16.43 1.34
C CYS A 78 8.60 17.23 0.26
N GLU A 79 9.30 17.75 -0.75
CA GLU A 79 8.70 18.53 -1.83
C GLU A 79 8.64 17.67 -3.11
N PRO A 80 7.47 17.44 -3.72
CA PRO A 80 7.39 16.70 -4.97
C PRO A 80 8.04 17.47 -6.13
N ASP A 81 8.73 16.75 -7.01
CA ASP A 81 9.31 17.35 -8.22
C ASP A 81 8.25 18.04 -9.08
N ARG A 82 7.03 17.43 -9.16
CA ARG A 82 5.89 18.01 -9.91
C ARG A 82 4.56 17.48 -9.38
N VAL A 83 3.58 18.38 -9.35
CA VAL A 83 2.17 18.05 -9.17
C VAL A 83 1.41 18.42 -10.44
N ILE A 84 0.72 17.46 -11.02
CA ILE A 84 -0.10 17.63 -12.22
C ILE A 84 -1.55 17.36 -11.81
N GLU A 85 -2.38 18.40 -11.89
CA GLU A 85 -3.82 18.32 -11.67
C GLU A 85 -4.55 18.67 -12.96
N PHE A 86 -5.56 17.88 -13.32
CA PHE A 86 -6.30 18.08 -14.56
C PHE A 86 -7.77 17.68 -14.42
N ARG A 87 -8.59 18.28 -15.26
CA ARG A 87 -10.01 17.95 -15.38
C ARG A 87 -10.20 16.71 -16.26
N VAL A 88 -11.02 15.78 -15.82
CA VAL A 88 -11.47 14.61 -16.60
C VAL A 88 -12.94 14.73 -16.89
N THR A 89 -13.32 14.95 -18.14
CA THR A 89 -14.73 15.06 -18.59
C THR A 89 -15.10 13.81 -19.38
N TRP A 90 -16.19 13.15 -18.98
CA TRP A 90 -16.67 11.92 -19.60
C TRP A 90 -18.20 11.85 -19.58
N ALA A 91 -18.80 11.01 -20.42
CA ALA A 91 -20.24 10.81 -20.47
C ALA A 91 -20.61 9.40 -19.97
N ASP A 92 -21.71 9.31 -19.21
CA ASP A 92 -22.27 8.03 -18.79
C ASP A 92 -23.08 7.34 -19.91
N ASP A 93 -23.69 6.20 -19.61
CA ASP A 93 -24.48 5.43 -20.57
C ASP A 93 -25.81 6.12 -20.96
N LYS A 94 -26.23 7.14 -20.21
CA LYS A 94 -27.39 7.97 -20.55
C LYS A 94 -27.03 9.20 -21.36
N GLY A 95 -25.73 9.44 -21.60
CA GLY A 95 -25.22 10.62 -22.27
C GLY A 95 -25.07 11.85 -21.36
N GLU A 96 -25.21 11.69 -20.04
CA GLU A 96 -24.99 12.78 -19.08
C GLU A 96 -23.50 13.01 -18.90
N THR A 97 -23.09 14.29 -18.87
CA THR A 97 -21.69 14.67 -18.73
C THR A 97 -21.30 14.76 -17.26
N HIS A 98 -20.21 14.08 -16.93
CA HIS A 98 -19.58 14.08 -15.60
C HIS A 98 -18.20 14.73 -15.66
N VAL A 99 -17.79 15.32 -14.53
CA VAL A 99 -16.48 15.97 -14.38
C VAL A 99 -15.82 15.46 -13.10
N ASN A 100 -14.63 14.90 -13.25
CA ASN A 100 -13.77 14.47 -12.15
C ASN A 100 -12.42 15.20 -12.20
N ARG A 101 -11.67 15.13 -11.10
CA ARG A 101 -10.29 15.58 -11.04
C ARG A 101 -9.35 14.41 -11.25
N GLY A 102 -8.34 14.61 -12.07
CA GLY A 102 -7.22 13.71 -12.22
C GLY A 102 -5.96 14.29 -11.60
N TYR A 103 -5.12 13.43 -11.04
CA TYR A 103 -3.85 13.79 -10.40
C TYR A 103 -2.73 12.88 -10.86
N ARG A 104 -1.54 13.45 -11.01
CA ARG A 104 -0.26 12.73 -11.03
C ARG A 104 0.77 13.52 -10.23
N VAL A 105 1.26 12.94 -9.15
CA VAL A 105 2.37 13.47 -8.36
C VAL A 105 3.61 12.69 -8.75
N GLN A 106 4.53 13.36 -9.44
CA GLN A 106 5.89 12.92 -9.72
C GLN A 106 6.71 13.37 -8.53
N PHE A 107 6.85 12.46 -7.53
CA PHE A 107 7.29 12.87 -6.22
C PHE A 107 8.80 13.04 -6.18
N ASN A 108 9.56 12.01 -6.55
CA ASN A 108 11.02 12.06 -6.53
C ASN A 108 11.59 11.18 -7.64
N GLY A 109 12.34 11.78 -8.54
CA GLY A 109 13.01 11.13 -9.67
C GLY A 109 14.51 10.97 -9.52
N ALA A 110 15.08 11.16 -8.32
CA ALA A 110 16.54 11.20 -8.12
C ALA A 110 17.26 9.89 -8.51
N ILE A 111 16.60 8.75 -8.36
CA ILE A 111 17.20 7.41 -8.62
C ILE A 111 16.64 6.73 -9.87
N GLY A 112 15.69 7.34 -10.58
CA GLY A 112 15.12 6.76 -11.80
C GLY A 112 13.75 7.33 -12.16
N PRO A 113 13.10 6.81 -13.22
CA PRO A 113 11.77 7.24 -13.63
C PRO A 113 10.75 7.11 -12.49
N TYR A 114 9.82 8.06 -12.41
CA TYR A 114 8.76 8.01 -11.40
C TYR A 114 7.94 6.72 -11.57
N LYS A 115 7.62 6.06 -10.48
CA LYS A 115 6.90 4.79 -10.49
C LYS A 115 5.89 4.74 -9.35
N GLY A 116 4.65 4.39 -9.67
CA GLY A 116 3.60 4.16 -8.68
C GLY A 116 2.21 4.07 -9.29
N GLY A 117 1.25 3.60 -8.49
CA GLY A 117 -0.10 3.27 -8.94
C GLY A 117 -0.97 4.48 -9.27
N LEU A 118 -2.08 4.19 -9.97
CA LEU A 118 -3.22 5.07 -10.14
C LEU A 118 -4.37 4.54 -9.28
N ARG A 119 -4.99 5.42 -8.47
CA ARG A 119 -6.14 5.08 -7.62
C ARG A 119 -7.39 5.76 -8.14
N PHE A 120 -8.46 4.99 -8.38
CA PHE A 120 -9.79 5.54 -8.68
C PHE A 120 -10.73 5.27 -7.52
N HIS A 121 -10.98 6.31 -6.73
CA HIS A 121 -11.80 6.23 -5.54
C HIS A 121 -12.30 7.62 -5.13
N PRO A 122 -13.54 7.77 -4.63
CA PRO A 122 -14.11 9.08 -4.24
C PRO A 122 -13.28 9.87 -3.20
N SER A 123 -12.47 9.18 -2.39
CA SER A 123 -11.61 9.83 -1.39
C SER A 123 -10.31 10.41 -1.95
N VAL A 124 -10.04 10.25 -3.25
CA VAL A 124 -8.81 10.76 -3.86
C VAL A 124 -8.82 12.28 -3.91
N LYS A 125 -7.81 12.88 -3.31
CA LYS A 125 -7.50 14.30 -3.32
C LYS A 125 -5.97 14.48 -3.38
N LEU A 126 -5.49 15.70 -3.55
CA LEU A 126 -4.05 15.97 -3.67
C LEU A 126 -3.27 15.46 -2.46
N ASP A 127 -3.72 15.71 -1.24
CA ASP A 127 -3.17 15.19 0.00
C ASP A 127 -2.92 13.67 -0.06
N THR A 128 -3.93 12.90 -0.48
CA THR A 128 -3.82 11.44 -0.64
C THR A 128 -2.73 11.05 -1.64
N MET A 129 -2.61 11.81 -2.74
CA MET A 129 -1.61 11.52 -3.77
C MET A 129 -0.19 11.91 -3.34
N LYS A 130 -0.03 13.00 -2.58
CA LYS A 130 1.25 13.39 -1.98
C LYS A 130 1.70 12.38 -0.94
N PHE A 131 0.82 12.01 0.00
CA PHE A 131 1.08 10.95 0.97
C PHE A 131 1.60 9.67 0.30
N LEU A 132 0.82 9.12 -0.62
CA LEU A 132 1.16 7.88 -1.29
C LEU A 132 2.40 8.01 -2.20
N GLY A 133 2.64 9.17 -2.79
CA GLY A 133 3.82 9.44 -3.60
C GLY A 133 5.10 9.51 -2.77
N PHE A 134 5.02 10.12 -1.59
CA PHE A 134 6.10 10.17 -0.62
C PHE A 134 6.48 8.77 -0.14
N GLU A 135 5.51 7.97 0.34
CA GLU A 135 5.77 6.58 0.71
C GLU A 135 6.33 5.74 -0.45
N GLN A 136 5.82 5.96 -1.67
CA GLN A 136 6.29 5.24 -2.84
C GLN A 136 7.77 5.51 -3.13
N THR A 137 8.29 6.69 -2.80
CA THR A 137 9.71 7.03 -2.94
C THR A 137 10.57 6.12 -2.07
N PHE A 138 10.23 5.99 -0.80
CA PHE A 138 10.95 5.09 0.14
C PHE A 138 10.77 3.63 -0.24
N LYS A 139 9.55 3.21 -0.55
CA LYS A 139 9.25 1.85 -0.98
C LYS A 139 10.10 1.43 -2.18
N ASN A 140 10.19 2.27 -3.20
CA ASN A 140 10.94 1.96 -4.41
C ASN A 140 12.45 1.93 -4.16
N SER A 141 12.98 2.81 -3.31
CA SER A 141 14.40 2.82 -2.94
C SER A 141 14.85 1.51 -2.29
N LEU A 142 13.99 0.87 -1.51
CA LEU A 142 14.28 -0.42 -0.84
C LEU A 142 14.36 -1.61 -1.81
N THR A 143 13.92 -1.46 -3.05
CA THR A 143 14.04 -2.53 -4.06
C THR A 143 15.44 -2.67 -4.63
N GLY A 144 16.31 -1.69 -4.46
CA GLY A 144 17.61 -1.61 -5.10
C GLY A 144 17.56 -1.35 -6.63
N LEU A 145 16.37 -1.13 -7.18
CA LEU A 145 16.19 -0.83 -8.61
C LEU A 145 16.23 0.69 -8.87
N PRO A 146 16.65 1.12 -10.05
CA PRO A 146 16.70 2.55 -10.43
C PRO A 146 15.30 3.07 -10.80
N ILE A 147 14.42 3.16 -9.82
CA ILE A 147 13.04 3.65 -9.97
C ILE A 147 12.72 4.69 -8.90
N GLY A 148 12.19 5.82 -9.33
CA GLY A 148 11.74 6.91 -8.47
C GLY A 148 10.36 6.68 -7.89
N GLY A 149 9.83 7.65 -7.15
CA GLY A 149 8.50 7.62 -6.54
C GLY A 149 7.50 8.51 -7.26
N GLY A 150 6.29 7.99 -7.45
CA GLY A 150 5.17 8.75 -7.99
C GLY A 150 3.83 8.11 -7.67
N LYS A 151 2.76 8.91 -7.69
CA LYS A 151 1.40 8.44 -7.45
C LYS A 151 0.41 9.27 -8.24
N GLY A 152 -0.71 8.66 -8.62
CA GLY A 152 -1.77 9.37 -9.29
C GLY A 152 -3.14 8.76 -9.03
N GLY A 153 -4.17 9.37 -9.60
CA GLY A 153 -5.52 8.87 -9.45
C GLY A 153 -6.59 9.90 -9.77
N SER A 154 -7.80 9.58 -9.40
CA SER A 154 -8.98 10.43 -9.57
C SER A 154 -10.01 10.13 -8.50
N ASP A 155 -10.85 11.12 -8.18
CA ASP A 155 -12.05 11.00 -7.36
C ASP A 155 -13.20 10.23 -8.05
N PHE A 156 -12.94 9.63 -9.20
CA PHE A 156 -13.87 8.75 -9.91
C PHE A 156 -14.12 7.45 -9.13
N ASP A 157 -15.39 7.07 -8.99
CA ASP A 157 -15.80 5.79 -8.41
C ASP A 157 -16.17 4.80 -9.53
N PRO A 158 -15.36 3.73 -9.76
CA PRO A 158 -15.67 2.73 -10.78
C PRO A 158 -16.77 1.74 -10.35
N ARG A 159 -17.15 1.72 -9.05
CA ARG A 159 -18.15 0.78 -8.54
C ARG A 159 -19.53 1.10 -9.08
N GLY A 160 -20.21 0.07 -9.56
CA GLY A 160 -21.56 0.21 -10.14
C GLY A 160 -21.61 0.87 -11.53
N ARG A 161 -20.46 1.17 -12.13
CA ARG A 161 -20.35 1.69 -13.50
C ARG A 161 -20.23 0.56 -14.51
N SER A 162 -20.76 0.78 -15.70
CA SER A 162 -20.59 -0.16 -16.82
C SER A 162 -19.15 -0.17 -17.33
N ASP A 163 -18.75 -1.25 -18.00
CA ASP A 163 -17.45 -1.32 -18.66
C ASP A 163 -17.25 -0.20 -19.70
N ALA A 164 -18.33 0.20 -20.37
CA ALA A 164 -18.32 1.29 -21.35
C ALA A 164 -18.09 2.66 -20.67
N GLU A 165 -18.70 2.92 -19.53
CA GLU A 165 -18.48 4.13 -18.72
C GLU A 165 -17.03 4.19 -18.24
N ILE A 166 -16.53 3.09 -17.65
CA ILE A 166 -15.14 3.01 -17.14
C ILE A 166 -14.14 3.19 -18.30
N MET A 167 -14.41 2.60 -19.46
CA MET A 167 -13.58 2.79 -20.65
C MET A 167 -13.53 4.26 -21.08
N ARG A 168 -14.68 4.94 -21.16
CA ARG A 168 -14.74 6.37 -21.52
C ARG A 168 -13.99 7.24 -20.52
N PHE A 169 -14.17 6.96 -19.22
CA PHE A 169 -13.41 7.64 -18.18
C PHE A 169 -11.90 7.44 -18.34
N CYS A 170 -11.44 6.19 -18.48
CA CYS A 170 -10.01 5.87 -18.66
C CYS A 170 -9.43 6.54 -19.91
N GLN A 171 -10.19 6.61 -20.99
CA GLN A 171 -9.77 7.28 -22.22
C GLN A 171 -9.64 8.79 -22.00
N ALA A 172 -10.60 9.43 -21.34
CA ALA A 172 -10.54 10.85 -21.00
C ALA A 172 -9.38 11.16 -20.05
N PHE A 173 -9.19 10.35 -19.01
CA PHE A 173 -8.09 10.48 -18.06
C PHE A 173 -6.72 10.37 -18.75
N MET A 174 -6.52 9.35 -19.60
CA MET A 174 -5.27 9.15 -20.32
C MET A 174 -5.00 10.26 -21.36
N THR A 175 -6.04 10.84 -21.93
CA THR A 175 -5.89 11.97 -22.89
C THR A 175 -5.23 13.19 -22.25
N GLU A 176 -5.40 13.39 -20.96
CA GLU A 176 -4.67 14.42 -20.21
C GLU A 176 -3.31 13.93 -19.71
N LEU A 177 -3.25 12.71 -19.17
CA LEU A 177 -2.05 12.18 -18.53
C LEU A 177 -0.91 11.85 -19.50
N TYR A 178 -1.18 11.45 -20.74
CA TYR A 178 -0.17 10.89 -21.66
C TYR A 178 1.05 11.78 -21.91
N ARG A 179 0.91 13.08 -21.77
CA ARG A 179 1.99 14.08 -21.98
C ARG A 179 3.07 14.01 -20.91
N HIS A 180 2.74 13.42 -19.77
CA HIS A 180 3.55 13.47 -18.55
C HIS A 180 4.17 12.11 -18.20
N ILE A 181 3.82 11.05 -18.95
CA ILE A 181 4.28 9.68 -18.69
C ILE A 181 5.03 9.10 -19.88
N GLY A 182 5.81 8.07 -19.62
CA GLY A 182 6.60 7.35 -20.62
C GLY A 182 7.49 6.32 -19.95
N PRO A 183 8.03 5.35 -20.73
CA PRO A 183 8.85 4.26 -20.18
C PRO A 183 10.04 4.74 -19.35
N ASP A 184 10.66 5.85 -19.76
CA ASP A 184 11.86 6.41 -19.16
C ASP A 184 11.60 7.71 -18.38
N VAL A 185 10.34 8.08 -18.17
CA VAL A 185 9.94 9.32 -17.49
C VAL A 185 9.11 9.00 -16.25
N ASP A 186 7.97 8.34 -16.45
CA ASP A 186 7.01 8.05 -15.40
C ASP A 186 6.16 6.86 -15.80
N VAL A 187 6.14 5.82 -14.97
CA VAL A 187 5.49 4.54 -15.27
C VAL A 187 4.39 4.25 -14.25
N PRO A 188 3.12 4.62 -14.55
CA PRO A 188 1.99 4.28 -13.71
C PRO A 188 1.71 2.77 -13.64
N ALA A 189 0.96 2.38 -12.61
CA ALA A 189 0.53 1.00 -12.34
C ALA A 189 -0.91 0.96 -11.83
N GLY A 190 -1.42 -0.22 -11.53
CA GLY A 190 -2.69 -0.39 -10.81
C GLY A 190 -2.59 -0.06 -9.32
N ASP A 191 -3.73 0.30 -8.74
CA ASP A 191 -3.97 0.53 -7.31
C ASP A 191 -5.48 0.34 -7.05
N ILE A 192 -6.02 0.78 -5.92
CA ILE A 192 -7.46 0.70 -5.63
C ILE A 192 -8.29 1.29 -6.78
N GLY A 193 -9.26 0.53 -7.28
CA GLY A 193 -10.13 0.92 -8.38
C GLY A 193 -9.46 0.88 -9.77
N VAL A 194 -8.20 0.45 -9.87
CA VAL A 194 -7.47 0.31 -11.15
C VAL A 194 -6.82 -1.07 -11.22
N ALA A 195 -7.47 -1.98 -11.88
CA ALA A 195 -7.00 -3.34 -12.13
C ALA A 195 -6.64 -3.57 -13.61
N GLY A 196 -6.51 -4.81 -14.02
CA GLY A 196 -6.12 -5.17 -15.38
C GLY A 196 -7.04 -4.60 -16.48
N ARG A 197 -8.36 -4.47 -16.20
CA ARG A 197 -9.34 -3.87 -17.12
C ARG A 197 -9.03 -2.38 -17.35
N GLU A 198 -8.91 -1.60 -16.29
CA GLU A 198 -8.61 -0.17 -16.34
C GLU A 198 -7.25 0.08 -17.00
N ILE A 199 -6.23 -0.71 -16.63
CA ILE A 199 -4.90 -0.66 -17.26
C ILE A 199 -5.00 -0.94 -18.78
N GLY A 200 -5.84 -1.88 -19.18
CA GLY A 200 -6.09 -2.16 -20.59
C GLY A 200 -6.67 -0.97 -21.34
N TYR A 201 -7.66 -0.29 -20.75
CA TYR A 201 -8.27 0.91 -21.35
C TYR A 201 -7.31 2.09 -21.41
N LEU A 202 -6.54 2.30 -20.34
CA LEU A 202 -5.51 3.34 -20.26
C LEU A 202 -4.41 3.12 -21.29
N PHE A 203 -3.87 1.90 -21.37
CA PHE A 203 -2.83 1.55 -22.34
C PHE A 203 -3.32 1.65 -23.79
N GLY A 204 -4.53 1.17 -24.05
CA GLY A 204 -5.15 1.28 -25.39
C GLY A 204 -5.27 2.74 -25.85
N GLN A 205 -5.69 3.64 -24.97
CA GLN A 205 -5.78 5.08 -25.29
C GLN A 205 -4.41 5.71 -25.47
N TYR A 206 -3.44 5.41 -24.60
CA TYR A 206 -2.07 5.88 -24.75
C TYR A 206 -1.48 5.50 -26.12
N LYS A 207 -1.59 4.20 -26.50
CA LYS A 207 -1.16 3.70 -27.80
C LYS A 207 -1.82 4.46 -28.97
N ARG A 208 -3.12 4.73 -28.87
CA ARG A 208 -3.85 5.47 -29.92
C ARG A 208 -3.34 6.89 -30.09
N ILE A 209 -3.06 7.60 -29.01
CA ILE A 209 -2.59 8.98 -29.05
C ILE A 209 -1.13 9.06 -29.52
N LYS A 210 -0.27 8.19 -29.02
CA LYS A 210 1.16 8.17 -29.34
C LYS A 210 1.45 7.61 -30.73
N GLY A 211 0.53 6.79 -31.28
CA GLY A 211 0.72 6.12 -32.55
C GLY A 211 1.79 5.01 -32.55
N CYS A 212 2.26 4.58 -31.39
CA CYS A 212 3.29 3.55 -31.23
C CYS A 212 3.02 2.62 -30.04
N TRP A 213 3.74 1.51 -30.01
CA TRP A 213 3.67 0.54 -28.92
C TRP A 213 4.83 0.74 -27.92
N GLU A 214 4.59 1.52 -26.87
CA GLU A 214 5.55 1.71 -25.79
C GLU A 214 5.23 0.78 -24.61
N ASN A 215 5.75 -0.44 -24.65
CA ASN A 215 5.40 -1.49 -23.69
C ASN A 215 5.73 -1.11 -22.22
N GLY A 216 6.77 -0.30 -22.00
CA GLY A 216 7.23 0.11 -20.67
C GLY A 216 6.39 1.18 -19.98
N VAL A 217 5.41 1.81 -20.67
CA VAL A 217 4.70 2.99 -20.14
C VAL A 217 3.79 2.70 -18.94
N LEU A 218 3.25 1.49 -18.84
CA LEU A 218 2.33 1.06 -17.77
C LEU A 218 2.67 -0.35 -17.32
N THR A 219 2.63 -0.62 -16.01
CA THR A 219 2.67 -1.98 -15.47
C THR A 219 1.28 -2.46 -15.09
N GLY A 220 1.11 -3.77 -14.92
CA GLY A 220 -0.19 -4.38 -14.63
C GLY A 220 -1.02 -4.74 -15.88
N LYS A 221 -0.39 -4.71 -17.07
CA LYS A 221 -1.01 -5.15 -18.33
C LYS A 221 -1.25 -6.66 -18.33
N GLY A 222 -2.26 -7.09 -19.12
CA GLY A 222 -2.48 -8.50 -19.39
C GLY A 222 -1.35 -9.09 -20.25
N MET A 223 -1.16 -10.42 -20.15
CA MET A 223 -0.12 -11.15 -20.87
C MET A 223 -0.20 -10.96 -22.39
N SER A 224 -1.42 -10.91 -22.95
CA SER A 224 -1.64 -10.77 -24.38
C SER A 224 -1.23 -9.40 -24.96
N TYR A 225 -0.94 -8.41 -24.11
CA TYR A 225 -0.54 -7.07 -24.56
C TYR A 225 0.64 -6.48 -23.74
N GLY A 226 1.61 -7.32 -23.46
CA GLY A 226 2.90 -6.90 -22.94
C GLY A 226 3.02 -6.90 -21.41
N GLY A 227 2.16 -7.62 -20.72
CA GLY A 227 2.26 -7.87 -19.29
C GLY A 227 3.28 -8.95 -18.90
N SER A 228 3.55 -9.07 -17.62
CA SER A 228 4.37 -10.12 -17.06
C SER A 228 3.53 -11.10 -16.23
N TYR A 229 4.04 -12.32 -16.04
CA TYR A 229 3.28 -13.38 -15.39
C TYR A 229 3.01 -13.03 -13.93
N PHE A 230 3.63 -12.55 -13.16
CA PHE A 230 3.54 -12.65 -11.72
C PHE A 230 3.18 -11.32 -11.07
N ARG A 231 1.99 -11.20 -10.47
CA ARG A 231 1.65 -9.93 -9.83
C ARG A 231 0.62 -9.93 -8.70
N PRO A 232 -0.54 -10.58 -8.78
CA PRO A 232 -1.59 -10.38 -7.77
C PRO A 232 -1.16 -10.73 -6.35
N GLU A 233 -0.40 -11.80 -6.18
CA GLU A 233 0.08 -12.33 -4.92
C GLU A 233 1.34 -11.66 -4.37
N ALA A 234 2.09 -10.95 -5.23
CA ALA A 234 3.46 -10.50 -4.91
C ALA A 234 3.55 -9.65 -3.63
N THR A 235 2.61 -8.73 -3.42
CA THR A 235 2.60 -7.87 -2.24
C THR A 235 2.36 -8.68 -0.96
N GLY A 236 1.34 -9.53 -0.96
CA GLY A 236 1.06 -10.40 0.19
C GLY A 236 2.19 -11.37 0.49
N TYR A 237 2.78 -11.97 -0.56
CA TYR A 237 3.92 -12.87 -0.41
C TYR A 237 5.14 -12.16 0.18
N GLY A 238 5.48 -10.97 -0.32
CA GLY A 238 6.59 -10.19 0.19
C GLY A 238 6.44 -9.82 1.67
N ALA A 239 5.21 -9.44 2.07
CA ALA A 239 4.91 -9.17 3.47
C ALA A 239 5.09 -10.41 4.37
N VAL A 240 4.70 -11.59 3.89
CA VAL A 240 4.89 -12.84 4.64
C VAL A 240 6.36 -13.24 4.67
N TYR A 241 7.13 -13.05 3.60
CA TYR A 241 8.59 -13.27 3.64
C TYR A 241 9.26 -12.33 4.65
N TYR A 242 8.86 -11.07 4.69
CA TYR A 242 9.34 -10.15 5.72
C TYR A 242 8.97 -10.63 7.13
N LEU A 243 7.71 -11.03 7.36
CA LEU A 243 7.29 -11.64 8.63
C LEU A 243 8.18 -12.83 9.02
N VAL A 244 8.51 -13.71 8.07
CA VAL A 244 9.39 -14.88 8.34
C VAL A 244 10.76 -14.42 8.81
N GLU A 245 11.35 -13.39 8.22
CA GLU A 245 12.64 -12.85 8.66
C GLU A 245 12.53 -12.20 10.05
N VAL A 246 11.45 -11.47 10.35
CA VAL A 246 11.18 -10.95 11.70
C VAL A 246 11.08 -12.10 12.72
N LEU A 247 10.30 -13.14 12.43
CA LEU A 247 10.18 -14.31 13.31
C LEU A 247 11.55 -14.97 13.58
N LYS A 248 12.32 -15.21 12.53
CA LYS A 248 13.70 -15.79 12.66
C LYS A 248 14.59 -14.93 13.54
N HIS A 249 14.53 -13.60 13.40
CA HIS A 249 15.32 -12.68 14.22
C HIS A 249 15.01 -12.87 15.72
N PHE A 250 13.76 -13.16 16.06
CA PHE A 250 13.35 -13.45 17.44
C PHE A 250 13.43 -14.93 17.82
N GLY A 251 14.00 -15.79 16.99
CA GLY A 251 14.11 -17.24 17.25
C GLY A 251 12.77 -17.97 17.18
N ASP A 252 11.83 -17.49 16.38
CA ASP A 252 10.46 -18.00 16.26
C ASP A 252 10.14 -18.47 14.82
N ASP A 253 9.00 -19.11 14.60
CA ASP A 253 8.55 -19.66 13.32
C ASP A 253 7.07 -19.38 13.12
N ILE A 254 6.65 -19.25 11.86
CA ILE A 254 5.25 -19.05 11.45
C ILE A 254 4.40 -20.32 11.59
N LYS A 255 5.04 -21.48 11.63
CA LYS A 255 4.36 -22.76 11.66
C LYS A 255 3.46 -22.91 12.90
N GLY A 256 2.17 -23.16 12.67
CA GLY A 256 1.18 -23.31 13.72
C GLY A 256 0.63 -22.02 14.32
N LYS A 257 1.18 -20.85 13.94
CA LYS A 257 0.68 -19.56 14.44
C LYS A 257 -0.62 -19.14 13.76
N THR A 258 -1.43 -18.42 14.52
CA THR A 258 -2.67 -17.80 14.07
C THR A 258 -2.43 -16.37 13.65
N VAL A 259 -3.03 -15.96 12.53
CA VAL A 259 -2.83 -14.63 11.93
C VAL A 259 -4.18 -13.96 11.71
N ALA A 260 -4.35 -12.74 12.22
CA ALA A 260 -5.46 -11.87 11.84
C ALA A 260 -5.08 -11.00 10.65
N VAL A 261 -5.96 -10.95 9.66
CA VAL A 261 -5.79 -10.15 8.44
C VAL A 261 -7.04 -9.31 8.21
N SER A 262 -6.89 -8.09 7.73
CA SER A 262 -8.00 -7.26 7.23
C SER A 262 -8.05 -7.24 5.70
N GLY A 263 -9.26 -7.02 5.17
CA GLY A 263 -9.51 -7.08 3.73
C GLY A 263 -9.60 -8.51 3.18
N PHE A 264 -9.88 -8.60 1.88
CA PHE A 264 -9.79 -9.82 1.06
C PHE A 264 -9.38 -9.50 -0.39
N GLY A 265 -8.73 -8.35 -0.59
CA GLY A 265 -8.12 -7.96 -1.87
C GLY A 265 -6.87 -8.77 -2.19
N ASN A 266 -6.12 -8.38 -3.24
CA ASN A 266 -4.89 -9.08 -3.66
C ASN A 266 -3.88 -9.28 -2.54
N VAL A 267 -3.69 -8.25 -1.71
CA VAL A 267 -2.72 -8.27 -0.61
C VAL A 267 -3.11 -9.30 0.43
N ALA A 268 -4.35 -9.21 0.94
CA ALA A 268 -4.87 -10.15 1.93
C ALA A 268 -4.93 -11.58 1.39
N TRP A 269 -5.37 -11.77 0.14
CA TRP A 269 -5.35 -13.08 -0.50
C TRP A 269 -3.95 -13.68 -0.58
N GLY A 270 -2.95 -12.90 -1.04
CA GLY A 270 -1.57 -13.35 -1.08
C GLY A 270 -1.00 -13.69 0.31
N VAL A 271 -1.35 -12.92 1.35
CA VAL A 271 -1.01 -13.25 2.74
C VAL A 271 -1.63 -14.58 3.15
N CYS A 272 -2.94 -14.78 2.91
CA CYS A 272 -3.63 -16.04 3.26
C CYS A 272 -2.96 -17.24 2.60
N GLU A 273 -2.69 -17.14 1.30
CA GLU A 273 -2.06 -18.24 0.55
C GLU A 273 -0.66 -18.55 1.05
N LYS A 274 0.20 -17.53 1.25
CA LYS A 274 1.59 -17.76 1.66
C LYS A 274 1.69 -18.21 3.11
N VAL A 275 0.90 -17.68 4.03
CA VAL A 275 0.82 -18.14 5.42
C VAL A 275 0.43 -19.61 5.47
N ALA A 276 -0.60 -20.01 4.70
CA ALA A 276 -1.03 -21.41 4.62
C ALA A 276 0.07 -22.33 4.06
N GLN A 277 0.77 -21.92 3.00
CA GLN A 277 1.90 -22.68 2.43
C GLN A 277 3.03 -22.90 3.43
N LEU A 278 3.25 -21.97 4.36
CA LEU A 278 4.29 -22.06 5.39
C LEU A 278 3.80 -22.71 6.70
N GLY A 279 2.56 -23.17 6.75
CA GLY A 279 2.01 -23.90 7.88
C GLY A 279 1.42 -23.04 8.99
N GLY A 280 1.23 -21.74 8.77
CA GLY A 280 0.44 -20.85 9.61
C GLY A 280 -1.06 -20.88 9.26
N LYS A 281 -1.88 -20.16 10.01
CA LYS A 281 -3.34 -20.08 9.81
C LYS A 281 -3.82 -18.64 9.84
N VAL A 282 -4.31 -18.13 8.71
CA VAL A 282 -5.08 -16.89 8.72
C VAL A 282 -6.50 -17.20 9.18
N VAL A 283 -6.95 -16.59 10.27
CA VAL A 283 -8.24 -16.88 10.89
C VAL A 283 -9.28 -15.78 10.71
N THR A 284 -8.90 -14.63 10.14
CA THR A 284 -9.83 -13.54 9.85
C THR A 284 -9.63 -12.95 8.45
N ILE A 285 -10.70 -12.47 7.87
CA ILE A 285 -10.75 -11.53 6.74
C ILE A 285 -11.84 -10.51 7.03
N SER A 286 -11.76 -9.33 6.43
CA SER A 286 -12.77 -8.30 6.63
C SER A 286 -13.14 -7.58 5.33
N GLY A 287 -14.35 -7.01 5.33
CA GLY A 287 -14.85 -6.14 4.28
C GLY A 287 -15.48 -4.88 4.88
N PRO A 288 -16.06 -4.00 4.06
CA PRO A 288 -16.82 -2.84 4.54
C PRO A 288 -18.03 -3.21 5.41
N ASP A 289 -18.55 -4.43 5.25
CA ASP A 289 -19.72 -4.98 5.96
C ASP A 289 -19.38 -5.59 7.32
N GLY A 290 -18.11 -5.88 7.62
CA GLY A 290 -17.68 -6.52 8.87
C GLY A 290 -16.53 -7.49 8.66
N TYR A 291 -16.36 -8.46 9.56
CA TYR A 291 -15.32 -9.48 9.44
C TYR A 291 -15.84 -10.88 9.64
N CYS A 292 -15.12 -11.85 9.06
CA CYS A 292 -15.31 -13.28 9.30
C CYS A 292 -14.23 -13.78 10.25
N TYR A 293 -14.61 -14.72 11.13
CA TYR A 293 -13.70 -15.49 11.97
C TYR A 293 -13.83 -16.97 11.64
N ASP A 294 -12.76 -17.55 11.12
CA ASP A 294 -12.63 -18.96 10.73
C ASP A 294 -11.58 -19.65 11.62
N PRO A 295 -11.98 -20.35 12.69
CA PRO A 295 -11.05 -20.96 13.62
C PRO A 295 -10.21 -22.09 13.00
N ASP A 296 -10.70 -22.72 11.94
CA ASP A 296 -9.94 -23.73 11.19
C ASP A 296 -8.89 -23.12 10.25
N GLY A 297 -9.05 -21.84 9.97
CA GLY A 297 -8.18 -21.05 9.11
C GLY A 297 -8.52 -21.14 7.62
N ILE A 298 -8.06 -20.11 6.90
CA ILE A 298 -8.14 -20.00 5.43
C ILE A 298 -6.93 -20.74 4.86
N VAL A 299 -6.93 -22.07 4.95
CA VAL A 299 -5.76 -22.92 4.64
C VAL A 299 -6.01 -23.89 3.49
N THR A 300 -7.25 -24.11 3.09
CA THR A 300 -7.56 -25.02 1.98
C THR A 300 -7.53 -24.30 0.64
N PRO A 301 -7.15 -24.98 -0.46
CA PRO A 301 -7.21 -24.40 -1.80
C PRO A 301 -8.59 -23.81 -2.16
N GLU A 302 -9.68 -24.45 -1.71
CA GLU A 302 -11.04 -23.98 -1.94
C GLU A 302 -11.30 -22.64 -1.25
N LYS A 303 -10.94 -22.50 0.05
CA LYS A 303 -11.11 -21.27 0.81
C LYS A 303 -10.28 -20.13 0.19
N ILE A 304 -9.03 -20.41 -0.17
CA ILE A 304 -8.12 -19.44 -0.78
C ILE A 304 -8.63 -18.98 -2.16
N SER A 305 -9.07 -19.92 -3.01
CA SER A 305 -9.61 -19.60 -4.33
C SER A 305 -10.92 -18.80 -4.23
N TYR A 306 -11.73 -19.06 -3.22
CA TYR A 306 -12.98 -18.33 -3.04
C TYR A 306 -12.79 -16.85 -2.74
N LEU A 307 -11.69 -16.45 -2.14
CA LEU A 307 -11.37 -15.01 -1.98
C LEU A 307 -11.24 -14.30 -3.33
N LEU A 308 -10.72 -14.98 -4.37
CA LEU A 308 -10.66 -14.44 -5.72
C LEU A 308 -12.05 -14.32 -6.35
N GLU A 309 -12.93 -15.30 -6.11
CA GLU A 309 -14.33 -15.26 -6.58
C GLU A 309 -15.10 -14.11 -5.93
N MET A 310 -14.98 -13.95 -4.60
CA MET A 310 -15.57 -12.82 -3.86
C MET A 310 -15.14 -11.49 -4.45
N ARG A 311 -13.85 -11.33 -4.71
CA ARG A 311 -13.29 -10.13 -5.30
C ARG A 311 -13.80 -9.91 -6.73
N ALA A 312 -13.85 -10.94 -7.55
CA ALA A 312 -14.37 -10.86 -8.92
C ALA A 312 -15.87 -10.50 -8.95
N SER A 313 -16.62 -10.80 -7.90
CA SER A 313 -18.05 -10.45 -7.79
C SER A 313 -18.29 -8.93 -7.68
N GLY A 314 -17.29 -8.15 -7.23
CA GLY A 314 -17.39 -6.71 -7.01
C GLY A 314 -18.36 -6.27 -5.90
N ARG A 315 -18.87 -7.22 -5.08
CA ARG A 315 -19.84 -6.92 -4.03
C ARG A 315 -19.23 -6.38 -2.73
N ASP A 316 -17.92 -6.53 -2.55
CA ASP A 316 -17.16 -6.11 -1.36
C ASP A 316 -17.77 -6.57 -0.02
N ARG A 317 -18.25 -7.83 0.02
CA ARG A 317 -18.95 -8.41 1.18
C ARG A 317 -18.17 -9.56 1.77
N ALA A 318 -17.63 -9.38 2.99
CA ALA A 318 -16.99 -10.46 3.74
C ALA A 318 -18.01 -11.53 4.18
N GLN A 319 -19.27 -11.16 4.39
CA GLN A 319 -20.34 -12.09 4.73
C GLN A 319 -20.48 -13.26 3.75
N ASP A 320 -20.20 -13.04 2.45
CA ASP A 320 -20.27 -14.08 1.42
C ASP A 320 -19.35 -15.29 1.75
N TYR A 321 -18.21 -15.04 2.40
CA TYR A 321 -17.31 -16.08 2.88
C TYR A 321 -17.94 -16.87 4.03
N ALA A 322 -18.50 -16.17 5.00
CA ALA A 322 -19.14 -16.80 6.15
C ALA A 322 -20.34 -17.66 5.73
N ASP A 323 -21.16 -17.17 4.79
CA ASP A 323 -22.32 -17.89 4.25
C ASP A 323 -21.89 -19.18 3.55
N LYS A 324 -20.79 -19.14 2.79
CA LYS A 324 -20.30 -20.33 2.04
C LYS A 324 -19.68 -21.38 2.95
N PHE A 325 -18.88 -20.98 3.93
CA PHE A 325 -18.10 -21.92 4.77
C PHE A 325 -18.70 -22.16 6.16
N GLY A 326 -19.83 -21.54 6.49
CA GLY A 326 -20.52 -21.73 7.77
C GLY A 326 -19.73 -21.19 8.98
N VAL A 327 -18.92 -20.13 8.78
CA VAL A 327 -18.10 -19.53 9.83
C VAL A 327 -18.75 -18.30 10.43
N LYS A 328 -18.24 -17.83 11.58
CA LYS A 328 -18.76 -16.64 12.26
C LYS A 328 -18.57 -15.39 11.42
N PHE A 329 -19.64 -14.61 11.25
CA PHE A 329 -19.60 -13.25 10.72
C PHE A 329 -19.98 -12.24 11.81
N VAL A 330 -19.26 -11.14 11.89
CA VAL A 330 -19.50 -10.04 12.84
C VAL A 330 -19.71 -8.74 12.06
N PRO A 331 -20.96 -8.29 11.90
CA PRO A 331 -21.28 -7.15 11.09
C PRO A 331 -20.75 -5.84 11.71
N GLY A 332 -20.26 -4.94 10.87
CA GLY A 332 -19.82 -3.60 11.25
C GLY A 332 -18.64 -3.51 12.21
N ALA A 333 -17.96 -4.64 12.47
CA ALA A 333 -16.82 -4.69 13.39
C ALA A 333 -15.50 -4.97 12.66
N LYS A 334 -14.38 -4.63 13.32
CA LYS A 334 -13.03 -4.95 12.87
C LYS A 334 -12.51 -6.21 13.56
N ALA A 335 -11.64 -6.98 12.92
CA ALA A 335 -11.17 -8.29 13.40
C ALA A 335 -10.17 -8.23 14.57
N TRP A 336 -9.76 -7.04 14.99
CA TRP A 336 -8.63 -6.84 15.92
C TRP A 336 -8.92 -7.22 17.38
N GLY A 337 -10.17 -7.59 17.69
CA GLY A 337 -10.57 -8.14 18.97
C GLY A 337 -10.41 -9.67 19.09
N GLU A 338 -10.06 -10.37 18.02
CA GLU A 338 -9.85 -11.82 18.05
C GLU A 338 -8.44 -12.17 18.59
N LYS A 339 -8.35 -13.25 19.36
CA LYS A 339 -7.07 -13.70 19.93
C LYS A 339 -6.25 -14.42 18.88
N VAL A 340 -5.11 -13.82 18.52
CA VAL A 340 -4.17 -14.35 17.53
C VAL A 340 -2.72 -14.08 17.93
N ASP A 341 -1.78 -14.81 17.32
CA ASP A 341 -0.35 -14.62 17.56
C ASP A 341 0.20 -13.43 16.77
N ILE A 342 -0.33 -13.20 15.56
CA ILE A 342 0.18 -12.20 14.59
C ILE A 342 -0.99 -11.39 14.05
N ALA A 343 -0.82 -10.07 13.93
CA ALA A 343 -1.76 -9.19 13.25
C ALA A 343 -1.11 -8.56 12.01
N MET A 344 -1.80 -8.62 10.86
CA MET A 344 -1.33 -8.11 9.58
C MET A 344 -2.42 -7.26 8.91
N PRO A 345 -2.50 -5.94 9.16
CA PRO A 345 -3.46 -5.07 8.50
C PRO A 345 -3.13 -4.91 7.02
N CYS A 346 -4.07 -5.30 6.15
CA CYS A 346 -3.90 -5.38 4.70
C CYS A 346 -4.89 -4.50 3.91
N ALA A 347 -5.75 -3.70 4.58
CA ALA A 347 -6.86 -3.03 3.90
C ALA A 347 -6.57 -1.57 3.55
N TYR A 348 -6.54 -0.65 4.51
CA TYR A 348 -6.49 0.78 4.24
C TYR A 348 -5.74 1.57 5.31
N GLN A 349 -5.45 2.85 5.00
CA GLN A 349 -4.76 3.76 5.92
C GLN A 349 -5.58 4.05 7.18
N ASN A 350 -4.86 4.24 8.32
CA ASN A 350 -5.45 4.57 9.63
C ASN A 350 -6.56 3.58 10.09
N GLU A 351 -6.43 2.33 9.69
CA GLU A 351 -7.34 1.26 10.09
C GLU A 351 -7.24 0.95 11.60
N ILE A 352 -6.03 1.05 12.13
CA ILE A 352 -5.70 0.79 13.54
C ILE A 352 -5.54 2.12 14.28
N GLY A 353 -6.51 2.46 15.12
CA GLY A 353 -6.40 3.52 16.11
C GLY A 353 -6.05 2.97 17.49
N MET A 354 -6.02 3.84 18.50
CA MET A 354 -5.69 3.44 19.88
C MET A 354 -6.56 2.33 20.42
N LYS A 355 -7.86 2.33 20.12
CA LYS A 355 -8.79 1.27 20.54
C LYS A 355 -8.38 -0.10 20.02
N GLU A 356 -8.12 -0.19 18.74
CA GLU A 356 -7.70 -1.44 18.08
C GLU A 356 -6.32 -1.88 18.58
N ALA A 357 -5.40 -0.95 18.77
CA ALA A 357 -4.07 -1.23 19.30
C ALA A 357 -4.12 -1.82 20.72
N GLN A 358 -4.94 -1.25 21.59
CA GLN A 358 -5.17 -1.78 22.93
C GLN A 358 -5.79 -3.19 22.90
N GLN A 359 -6.78 -3.42 22.02
CA GLN A 359 -7.36 -4.75 21.84
C GLN A 359 -6.34 -5.79 21.41
N LEU A 360 -5.44 -5.45 20.47
CA LEU A 360 -4.37 -6.34 20.02
C LEU A 360 -3.43 -6.72 21.18
N VAL A 361 -3.01 -5.75 21.98
CA VAL A 361 -2.12 -5.98 23.13
C VAL A 361 -2.83 -6.81 24.21
N ASP A 362 -4.06 -6.45 24.56
CA ASP A 362 -4.84 -7.16 25.60
C ASP A 362 -5.12 -8.63 25.21
N ASN A 363 -5.27 -8.90 23.92
CA ASN A 363 -5.45 -10.26 23.38
C ASN A 363 -4.14 -11.04 23.22
N GLY A 364 -2.99 -10.41 23.52
CA GLY A 364 -1.69 -11.06 23.56
C GLY A 364 -1.05 -11.28 22.19
N VAL A 365 -1.34 -10.40 21.22
CA VAL A 365 -0.64 -10.38 19.93
C VAL A 365 0.87 -10.23 20.17
N GLN A 366 1.66 -11.12 19.59
CA GLN A 366 3.12 -11.12 19.76
C GLN A 366 3.84 -10.34 18.66
N TYR A 367 3.29 -10.38 17.43
CA TYR A 367 3.88 -9.74 16.27
C TYR A 367 2.83 -8.93 15.53
N TYR A 368 3.22 -7.73 15.12
CA TYR A 368 2.40 -6.82 14.34
C TYR A 368 3.15 -6.40 13.09
N ILE A 369 2.65 -6.73 11.91
CA ILE A 369 3.30 -6.46 10.63
C ILE A 369 2.38 -5.62 9.75
N GLU A 370 2.74 -4.37 9.54
CA GLU A 370 2.01 -3.49 8.64
C GLU A 370 2.20 -3.90 7.17
N VAL A 371 1.10 -4.10 6.47
CA VAL A 371 1.09 -4.54 5.07
C VAL A 371 0.41 -3.51 4.16
N ALA A 372 -0.60 -2.81 4.66
CA ALA A 372 -1.20 -1.68 3.95
C ALA A 372 -0.34 -0.41 4.10
N ASN A 373 -0.60 0.59 3.27
CA ASN A 373 0.00 1.91 3.41
C ASN A 373 -0.51 2.59 4.69
N MET A 374 0.39 2.91 5.62
CA MET A 374 0.11 3.62 6.86
C MET A 374 -1.20 3.15 7.57
N PRO A 375 -1.32 1.84 7.89
CA PRO A 375 -2.58 1.31 8.44
C PRO A 375 -2.82 1.73 9.89
N THR A 376 -1.80 2.26 10.57
CA THR A 376 -1.80 2.60 12.00
C THR A 376 -1.67 4.10 12.18
N THR A 377 -2.46 4.68 13.08
CA THR A 377 -2.24 6.09 13.48
C THR A 377 -0.94 6.22 14.27
N ASN A 378 -0.28 7.39 14.21
CA ASN A 378 1.02 7.59 14.87
C ASN A 378 0.97 7.28 16.39
N GLU A 379 -0.10 7.69 17.08
CA GLU A 379 -0.30 7.40 18.49
C GLU A 379 -0.42 5.89 18.77
N ALA A 380 -1.20 5.18 17.96
CA ALA A 380 -1.36 3.74 18.07
C ALA A 380 -0.06 2.98 17.72
N LEU A 381 0.71 3.49 16.77
CA LEU A 381 2.01 2.96 16.40
C LEU A 381 3.00 3.03 17.56
N GLU A 382 3.12 4.20 18.21
CA GLU A 382 3.97 4.38 19.38
C GLU A 382 3.56 3.46 20.55
N TYR A 383 2.25 3.23 20.73
CA TYR A 383 1.75 2.32 21.73
C TYR A 383 2.12 0.85 21.40
N LEU A 384 1.92 0.42 20.15
CA LEU A 384 2.26 -0.94 19.72
C LEU A 384 3.76 -1.20 19.78
N GLN A 385 4.61 -0.25 19.40
CA GLN A 385 6.08 -0.37 19.48
C GLN A 385 6.58 -0.68 20.90
N LYS A 386 5.90 -0.18 21.92
CA LYS A 386 6.26 -0.43 23.34
C LYS A 386 5.78 -1.78 23.86
N ASN A 387 4.80 -2.41 23.20
CA ASN A 387 4.08 -3.57 23.74
C ASN A 387 4.16 -4.82 22.87
N VAL A 388 4.50 -4.70 21.58
CA VAL A 388 4.48 -5.79 20.61
C VAL A 388 5.74 -5.74 19.75
N LYS A 389 6.22 -6.89 19.24
CA LYS A 389 7.27 -6.94 18.23
C LYS A 389 6.69 -6.49 16.90
N ILE A 390 7.07 -5.31 16.45
CA ILE A 390 6.49 -4.66 15.28
C ILE A 390 7.45 -4.69 14.08
N GLY A 391 6.89 -4.80 12.89
CA GLY A 391 7.60 -4.64 11.63
C GLY A 391 6.70 -3.96 10.59
N ARG A 392 7.32 -3.22 9.66
CA ARG A 392 6.61 -2.61 8.53
C ARG A 392 7.13 -3.18 7.21
N ALA A 393 6.27 -3.91 6.51
CA ALA A 393 6.58 -4.42 5.19
C ALA A 393 6.20 -3.36 4.14
N HIS A 394 7.17 -2.58 3.69
CA HIS A 394 7.00 -1.72 2.51
C HIS A 394 7.03 -2.56 1.23
N VAL A 395 5.94 -3.23 0.95
CA VAL A 395 5.85 -4.17 -0.19
C VAL A 395 5.07 -3.60 -1.36
#